data_b3268f500c4e0852dd9bd599ac22236d
#
_entry.id   b3268f500c4e0852dd9bd599ac22236d
#
_cell.length_a   1.000
_cell.length_b   1.000
_cell.length_c   1.000
_cell.angle_alpha   90.00
_cell.angle_beta   90.00
_cell.angle_gamma   90.00
#
_symmetry.space_group_name_H-M   'P 1'
#
loop_
_entity.id
_entity.type
_entity.pdbx_description
1 polymer ?
#
loop_
_entity_poly.entity_id
_entity_poly.type
_entity_poly.pdbx_seq_one_letter_code
_entity_poly.pdbx_strand_id
1 'polypeptide(L)'
;MPLQAFRLPFIAHARLKRLVLLGLALASVPLAACEKTLRWDDDPPFSMQLPDGSVGGLYVDLNREVLERLGCEVRMVKLPWARALKELELGRLDVLPGAFRKPEREAYAWFSGTVLPPSRNILFVRRSLAQRDSLQQLSDLPGSDFRLGAQIDVSYGEPYRQLMADPDYAARVFFNPSRSNLWHMIDKGRIDGIIADEHSGQYELQQLGLAKRIEPTGVVVSAESAEVAFSKRTQDEDFVRRYAQTLKQLVEDGEDRRILQHYVSN
;
A
#
# COMPACT_ATOMS: atom_id res chain seq x y z
N MET A 1 -24.73 92.66 -55.67
CA MET A 1 -23.40 92.40 -55.06
C MET A 1 -23.62 91.29 -54.02
N PRO A 2 -23.08 90.12 -54.26
CA PRO A 2 -23.36 88.93 -53.40
C PRO A 2 -22.38 88.78 -52.25
N LEU A 3 -22.93 88.45 -51.11
CA LEU A 3 -22.18 88.06 -49.89
C LEU A 3 -21.69 86.60 -49.98
N GLN A 4 -20.39 86.43 -49.90
CA GLN A 4 -19.74 85.12 -49.86
C GLN A 4 -19.90 84.54 -48.40
N ALA A 5 -20.47 83.35 -48.33
CA ALA A 5 -20.54 82.59 -47.10
C ALA A 5 -19.25 81.76 -46.87
N PHE A 6 -18.61 82.02 -45.80
CA PHE A 6 -17.43 81.25 -45.31
C PHE A 6 -17.85 79.88 -44.70
N ARG A 7 -17.43 78.80 -45.31
CA ARG A 7 -17.57 77.43 -44.76
C ARG A 7 -16.34 77.04 -43.94
N LEU A 8 -16.50 76.79 -42.67
CA LEU A 8 -15.51 76.19 -41.83
C LEU A 8 -15.49 74.64 -41.99
N PRO A 9 -14.34 74.01 -42.01
CA PRO A 9 -14.28 72.55 -42.13
C PRO A 9 -14.51 71.86 -40.80
N PHE A 10 -15.43 70.87 -40.77
CA PHE A 10 -15.65 69.94 -39.70
C PHE A 10 -14.45 69.00 -39.59
N ILE A 11 -13.64 69.14 -38.51
CA ILE A 11 -12.55 68.20 -38.20
C ILE A 11 -13.18 67.04 -37.41
N ALA A 12 -13.18 65.89 -38.03
CA ALA A 12 -13.70 64.65 -37.52
C ALA A 12 -12.92 64.18 -36.30
N HIS A 13 -13.61 64.06 -35.18
CA HIS A 13 -13.13 63.36 -33.98
C HIS A 13 -13.33 61.85 -34.14
N ALA A 14 -12.41 61.22 -34.85
CA ALA A 14 -12.37 59.76 -35.07
C ALA A 14 -11.05 59.14 -34.63
N ARG A 15 -10.55 59.48 -33.42
CA ARG A 15 -9.34 58.81 -32.89
C ARG A 15 -9.38 58.65 -31.35
N LEU A 16 -10.43 58.06 -30.80
CA LEU A 16 -10.42 57.73 -29.40
C LEU A 16 -11.31 56.53 -29.05
N LYS A 17 -11.22 55.43 -29.79
CA LYS A 17 -11.84 54.13 -29.42
C LYS A 17 -10.96 52.92 -29.80
N ARG A 18 -9.66 53.05 -29.74
CA ARG A 18 -8.74 51.91 -29.99
C ARG A 18 -7.73 51.72 -28.83
N LEU A 19 -8.19 51.79 -27.61
CA LEU A 19 -7.33 51.44 -26.47
C LEU A 19 -8.29 50.99 -25.39
N VAL A 20 -8.45 49.71 -25.20
CA VAL A 20 -8.82 48.92 -24.03
C VAL A 20 -9.42 47.62 -24.51
N LEU A 21 -8.63 46.84 -25.21
CA LEU A 21 -8.82 45.38 -25.40
C LEU A 21 -7.45 44.72 -25.39
N LEU A 22 -6.59 45.16 -24.44
CA LEU A 22 -5.43 44.37 -24.08
C LEU A 22 -5.93 43.37 -23.06
N GLY A 23 -6.29 42.18 -23.57
CA GLY A 23 -6.87 41.09 -22.85
C GLY A 23 -6.07 40.70 -21.62
N LEU A 24 -6.80 40.52 -20.57
CA LEU A 24 -6.42 39.68 -19.45
C LEU A 24 -6.27 38.24 -20.01
N ALA A 25 -5.17 37.95 -20.66
CA ALA A 25 -4.70 36.57 -20.80
C ALA A 25 -4.30 36.15 -19.42
N LEU A 26 -5.27 35.64 -18.61
CA LEU A 26 -5.04 34.83 -17.46
C LEU A 26 -4.17 33.66 -17.95
N ALA A 27 -2.87 33.78 -17.75
CA ALA A 27 -1.96 32.67 -17.88
C ALA A 27 -2.43 31.64 -16.84
N SER A 28 -3.23 30.68 -17.30
CA SER A 28 -3.49 29.45 -16.56
C SER A 28 -2.13 28.77 -16.40
N VAL A 29 -1.43 29.09 -15.31
CA VAL A 29 -0.28 28.28 -14.91
C VAL A 29 -0.86 26.89 -14.72
N PRO A 30 -0.45 25.88 -15.49
CA PRO A 30 -0.86 24.52 -15.21
C PRO A 30 -0.40 24.22 -13.79
N LEU A 31 -1.33 24.14 -12.86
CA LEU A 31 -1.05 23.57 -11.56
C LEU A 31 -0.51 22.19 -11.86
N ALA A 32 0.76 21.94 -11.56
CA ALA A 32 1.35 20.63 -11.80
C ALA A 32 0.44 19.62 -11.11
N ALA A 33 -0.24 18.80 -11.91
CA ALA A 33 -1.17 17.80 -11.39
C ALA A 33 -0.39 16.91 -10.43
N CYS A 34 -0.87 16.78 -9.18
CA CYS A 34 -0.27 15.88 -8.22
C CYS A 34 -0.48 14.45 -8.74
N GLU A 35 0.57 13.78 -9.20
CA GLU A 35 0.54 12.35 -9.53
C GLU A 35 1.30 11.57 -8.46
N LYS A 36 0.75 10.44 -7.99
CA LYS A 36 1.38 9.56 -7.03
C LYS A 36 1.35 8.12 -7.51
N THR A 37 2.49 7.45 -7.40
CA THR A 37 2.59 6.03 -7.63
C THR A 37 2.22 5.27 -6.37
N LEU A 38 1.22 4.40 -6.46
CA LEU A 38 0.73 3.55 -5.37
C LEU A 38 1.04 2.08 -5.66
N ARG A 39 1.77 1.45 -4.75
CA ARG A 39 2.11 0.02 -4.87
C ARG A 39 0.89 -0.85 -4.65
N TRP A 40 0.81 -1.92 -5.45
CA TRP A 40 -0.04 -3.06 -5.19
C TRP A 40 0.69 -4.38 -5.53
N ASP A 41 0.19 -5.49 -5.01
CA ASP A 41 0.58 -6.85 -5.38
C ASP A 41 -0.54 -7.79 -4.97
N ASP A 42 -0.50 -9.05 -5.37
CA ASP A 42 -1.53 -10.00 -4.99
C ASP A 42 -1.41 -10.39 -3.51
N ASP A 43 -2.19 -9.73 -2.67
CA ASP A 43 -2.32 -9.90 -1.23
C ASP A 43 -3.78 -9.67 -0.77
N PRO A 44 -4.73 -10.50 -1.27
CA PRO A 44 -6.14 -10.34 -0.93
C PRO A 44 -6.40 -10.61 0.57
N PRO A 45 -7.39 -9.95 1.19
CA PRO A 45 -8.32 -8.97 0.61
C PRO A 45 -7.78 -7.54 0.58
N PHE A 46 -6.50 -7.31 0.91
CA PHE A 46 -5.91 -5.98 1.06
C PHE A 46 -5.53 -5.35 -0.29
N SER A 47 -5.09 -6.16 -1.24
CA SER A 47 -4.63 -5.72 -2.57
C SER A 47 -4.71 -6.87 -3.55
N MET A 48 -5.37 -6.69 -4.71
CA MET A 48 -5.53 -7.75 -5.71
C MET A 48 -5.97 -7.20 -7.06
N GLN A 49 -5.79 -8.01 -8.10
CA GLN A 49 -6.45 -7.79 -9.37
C GLN A 49 -7.87 -8.36 -9.33
N LEU A 50 -8.85 -7.55 -9.73
CA LEU A 50 -10.25 -7.94 -9.78
C LEU A 50 -10.57 -8.68 -11.10
N PRO A 51 -11.70 -9.40 -11.18
CA PRO A 51 -12.08 -10.15 -12.40
C PRO A 51 -12.25 -9.28 -13.67
N ASP A 52 -12.56 -8.00 -13.52
CA ASP A 52 -12.66 -7.03 -14.61
C ASP A 52 -11.30 -6.46 -15.06
N GLY A 53 -10.20 -6.90 -14.44
CA GLY A 53 -8.85 -6.45 -14.72
C GLY A 53 -8.43 -5.19 -13.94
N SER A 54 -9.33 -4.55 -13.21
CA SER A 54 -9.01 -3.43 -12.33
C SER A 54 -8.22 -3.89 -11.09
N VAL A 55 -7.68 -2.94 -10.33
CA VAL A 55 -6.96 -3.21 -9.09
C VAL A 55 -7.75 -2.67 -7.92
N GLY A 56 -7.99 -3.51 -6.91
CA GLY A 56 -8.76 -3.18 -5.73
C GLY A 56 -8.23 -3.86 -4.47
N GLY A 57 -9.01 -3.78 -3.39
CA GLY A 57 -8.67 -4.30 -2.06
C GLY A 57 -8.57 -3.18 -1.03
N LEU A 58 -8.65 -3.54 0.25
CA LEU A 58 -8.71 -2.55 1.34
C LEU A 58 -7.62 -1.48 1.24
N TYR A 59 -6.36 -1.90 1.10
CA TYR A 59 -5.25 -0.95 1.04
C TYR A 59 -5.24 -0.13 -0.26
N VAL A 60 -5.63 -0.74 -1.37
CA VAL A 60 -5.68 -0.03 -2.66
C VAL A 60 -6.74 1.05 -2.64
N ASP A 61 -7.98 0.69 -2.28
CA ASP A 61 -9.11 1.62 -2.38
C ASP A 61 -9.04 2.72 -1.33
N LEU A 62 -8.66 2.38 -0.10
CA LEU A 62 -8.50 3.36 0.97
C LEU A 62 -7.40 4.38 0.66
N ASN A 63 -6.24 3.91 0.18
CA ASN A 63 -5.14 4.81 -0.16
C ASN A 63 -5.43 5.63 -1.42
N ARG A 64 -6.14 5.08 -2.41
CA ARG A 64 -6.61 5.82 -3.58
C ARG A 64 -7.54 6.95 -3.15
N GLU A 65 -8.55 6.68 -2.35
CA GLU A 65 -9.50 7.67 -1.84
C GLU A 65 -8.80 8.80 -1.08
N VAL A 66 -7.83 8.48 -0.21
CA VAL A 66 -7.04 9.51 0.48
C VAL A 66 -6.28 10.40 -0.49
N LEU A 67 -5.59 9.81 -1.48
CA LEU A 67 -4.79 10.54 -2.45
C LEU A 67 -5.66 11.44 -3.34
N GLU A 68 -6.82 10.94 -3.78
CA GLU A 68 -7.79 11.70 -4.58
C GLU A 68 -8.37 12.88 -3.79
N ARG A 69 -8.70 12.71 -2.50
CA ARG A 69 -9.11 13.82 -1.62
C ARG A 69 -8.03 14.89 -1.44
N LEU A 70 -6.76 14.49 -1.55
CA LEU A 70 -5.63 15.42 -1.54
C LEU A 70 -5.35 16.06 -2.92
N GLY A 71 -6.18 15.78 -3.92
CA GLY A 71 -6.06 16.33 -5.28
C GLY A 71 -4.99 15.65 -6.13
N CYS A 72 -4.61 14.41 -5.80
CA CYS A 72 -3.61 13.64 -6.54
C CYS A 72 -4.26 12.59 -7.45
N GLU A 73 -3.77 12.47 -8.68
CA GLU A 73 -4.03 11.31 -9.54
C GLU A 73 -3.19 10.12 -9.08
N VAL A 74 -3.75 8.90 -9.15
CA VAL A 74 -3.10 7.70 -8.64
C VAL A 74 -2.72 6.78 -9.80
N ARG A 75 -1.43 6.50 -9.92
CA ARG A 75 -0.89 5.50 -10.83
C ARG A 75 -0.52 4.22 -10.09
N MET A 76 -1.24 3.15 -10.39
CA MET A 76 -1.02 1.84 -9.77
C MET A 76 0.24 1.16 -10.31
N VAL A 77 1.09 0.62 -9.43
CA VAL A 77 2.34 -0.06 -9.81
C VAL A 77 2.40 -1.43 -9.13
N LYS A 78 2.38 -2.51 -9.93
CA LYS A 78 2.55 -3.87 -9.39
C LYS A 78 4.00 -4.14 -9.09
N LEU A 79 4.32 -4.37 -7.81
CA LEU A 79 5.68 -4.66 -7.36
C LEU A 79 5.67 -5.71 -6.25
N PRO A 80 6.48 -6.78 -6.36
CA PRO A 80 6.79 -7.65 -5.24
C PRO A 80 7.39 -6.86 -4.08
N TRP A 81 7.17 -7.30 -2.85
CA TRP A 81 7.47 -6.55 -1.63
C TRP A 81 8.93 -6.03 -1.57
N ALA A 82 9.91 -6.91 -1.74
CA ALA A 82 11.33 -6.54 -1.71
C ALA A 82 11.67 -5.47 -2.75
N ARG A 83 11.10 -5.58 -3.97
CA ARG A 83 11.27 -4.59 -5.02
C ARG A 83 10.62 -3.26 -4.66
N ALA A 84 9.42 -3.29 -4.07
CA ALA A 84 8.70 -2.08 -3.66
C ALA A 84 9.49 -1.27 -2.62
N LEU A 85 10.09 -1.92 -1.62
CA LEU A 85 10.97 -1.26 -0.65
C LEU A 85 12.15 -0.56 -1.35
N LYS A 86 12.78 -1.23 -2.33
CA LYS A 86 13.90 -0.65 -3.08
C LYS A 86 13.47 0.52 -3.96
N GLU A 87 12.32 0.41 -4.64
CA GLU A 87 11.79 1.50 -5.47
C GLU A 87 11.38 2.71 -4.62
N LEU A 88 10.83 2.47 -3.41
CA LEU A 88 10.52 3.52 -2.43
C LEU A 88 11.79 4.25 -1.98
N GLU A 89 12.85 3.53 -1.62
CA GLU A 89 14.14 4.09 -1.23
C GLU A 89 14.76 4.94 -2.35
N LEU A 90 14.62 4.52 -3.60
CA LEU A 90 15.14 5.21 -4.77
C LEU A 90 14.27 6.37 -5.28
N GLY A 91 13.06 6.56 -4.71
CA GLY A 91 12.12 7.60 -5.13
C GLY A 91 11.40 7.30 -6.45
N ARG A 92 11.33 6.04 -6.87
CA ARG A 92 10.59 5.59 -8.06
C ARG A 92 9.21 5.01 -7.71
N LEU A 93 8.93 4.85 -6.43
CA LEU A 93 7.62 4.57 -5.85
C LEU A 93 7.36 5.64 -4.79
N ASP A 94 6.18 6.24 -4.78
CA ASP A 94 5.80 7.28 -3.83
C ASP A 94 5.18 6.72 -2.55
N VAL A 95 4.26 5.74 -2.69
CA VAL A 95 3.37 5.26 -1.62
C VAL A 95 3.38 3.73 -1.55
N LEU A 96 3.73 3.21 -0.37
CA LEU A 96 3.78 1.77 -0.06
C LEU A 96 2.91 1.47 1.15
N PRO A 97 1.66 0.99 0.96
CA PRO A 97 0.80 0.53 2.04
C PRO A 97 1.28 -0.79 2.66
N GLY A 98 0.87 -1.04 3.91
CA GLY A 98 1.12 -2.30 4.59
C GLY A 98 2.53 -2.43 5.18
N ALA A 99 3.25 -1.33 5.37
CA ALA A 99 4.62 -1.35 5.86
C ALA A 99 4.69 -1.21 7.38
N PHE A 100 5.45 -2.07 8.04
CA PHE A 100 5.84 -1.84 9.41
C PHE A 100 6.95 -0.79 9.48
N ARG A 101 6.80 0.17 10.40
CA ARG A 101 7.83 1.15 10.71
C ARG A 101 9.03 0.45 11.35
N LYS A 102 10.22 0.72 10.82
CA LYS A 102 11.48 0.18 11.30
C LYS A 102 12.59 1.20 11.17
N PRO A 103 13.60 1.19 12.07
CA PRO A 103 14.71 2.17 12.02
C PRO A 103 15.40 2.22 10.65
N GLU A 104 15.66 1.07 10.04
CA GLU A 104 16.29 1.01 8.71
C GLU A 104 15.41 1.59 7.61
N ARG A 105 14.09 1.54 7.74
CA ARG A 105 13.15 2.12 6.78
C ARG A 105 12.94 3.62 7.03
N GLU A 106 12.98 4.06 8.27
CA GLU A 106 12.88 5.50 8.62
C GLU A 106 14.03 6.32 8.04
N ALA A 107 15.14 5.71 7.67
CA ALA A 107 16.24 6.39 6.97
C ALA A 107 15.79 6.99 5.62
N TYR A 108 14.90 6.31 4.88
CA TYR A 108 14.47 6.70 3.53
C TYR A 108 12.97 6.92 3.36
N ALA A 109 12.15 6.60 4.36
CA ALA A 109 10.70 6.72 4.29
C ALA A 109 10.11 7.53 5.45
N TRP A 110 9.03 8.29 5.16
CA TRP A 110 8.08 8.80 6.13
C TRP A 110 6.97 7.77 6.35
N PHE A 111 6.27 7.85 7.48
CA PHE A 111 5.19 6.92 7.82
C PHE A 111 3.94 7.67 8.28
N SER A 112 2.77 7.15 7.89
CA SER A 112 1.47 7.76 8.20
C SER A 112 1.08 7.75 9.68
N GLY A 113 1.76 6.96 10.50
CA GLY A 113 1.26 6.60 11.83
C GLY A 113 0.24 5.45 11.79
N THR A 114 -0.02 4.89 12.96
CA THR A 114 -0.90 3.74 13.17
C THR A 114 -2.36 4.19 13.16
N VAL A 115 -3.07 3.98 12.07
CA VAL A 115 -4.46 4.38 11.89
C VAL A 115 -5.39 3.18 11.74
N LEU A 116 -4.95 2.13 11.01
CA LEU A 116 -5.73 0.91 10.81
C LEU A 116 -5.62 -0.04 12.01
N PRO A 117 -6.66 -0.86 12.26
CA PRO A 117 -6.58 -1.93 13.25
C PRO A 117 -5.38 -2.85 13.01
N PRO A 118 -4.79 -3.43 14.08
CA PRO A 118 -3.69 -4.36 13.90
C PRO A 118 -4.15 -5.60 13.15
N SER A 119 -3.33 -6.00 12.20
CA SER A 119 -3.43 -7.29 11.51
C SER A 119 -2.52 -8.30 12.21
N ARG A 120 -2.98 -9.56 12.33
CA ARG A 120 -2.22 -10.61 13.03
C ARG A 120 -1.45 -11.45 12.02
N ASN A 121 -0.13 -11.52 12.16
CA ASN A 121 0.65 -12.57 11.53
C ASN A 121 0.60 -13.82 12.41
N ILE A 122 0.15 -14.92 11.85
CA ILE A 122 0.02 -16.20 12.56
C ILE A 122 0.77 -17.31 11.82
N LEU A 123 1.06 -18.39 12.52
CA LEU A 123 1.65 -19.58 11.93
C LEU A 123 0.54 -20.44 11.30
N PHE A 124 0.70 -20.77 10.02
CA PHE A 124 -0.10 -21.76 9.31
C PHE A 124 0.69 -23.04 9.14
N VAL A 125 0.07 -24.17 9.33
CA VAL A 125 0.74 -25.49 9.25
C VAL A 125 -0.06 -26.48 8.44
N ARG A 126 0.60 -27.54 7.98
CA ARG A 126 -0.08 -28.68 7.45
C ARG A 126 -0.94 -29.35 8.53
N ARG A 127 -2.20 -29.61 8.25
CA ARG A 127 -3.18 -30.16 9.20
C ARG A 127 -2.68 -31.43 9.91
N SER A 128 -1.95 -32.30 9.21
CA SER A 128 -1.37 -33.50 9.81
C SER A 128 -0.31 -33.24 10.89
N LEU A 129 0.22 -32.03 10.94
CA LEU A 129 1.20 -31.58 11.95
C LEU A 129 0.53 -30.83 13.10
N ALA A 130 -0.54 -30.11 12.85
CA ALA A 130 -1.27 -29.34 13.88
C ALA A 130 -1.74 -30.19 15.07
N GLN A 131 -1.93 -31.49 14.85
CA GLN A 131 -2.35 -32.45 15.90
C GLN A 131 -1.16 -33.12 16.62
N ARG A 132 0.06 -33.00 16.10
CA ARG A 132 1.25 -33.69 16.63
C ARG A 132 2.05 -32.84 17.60
N ASP A 133 2.16 -31.55 17.29
CA ASP A 133 3.04 -30.65 18.03
C ASP A 133 2.20 -29.57 18.70
N SER A 134 2.22 -29.51 20.01
CA SER A 134 1.57 -28.47 20.82
C SER A 134 2.36 -27.17 20.73
N LEU A 135 2.58 -26.66 19.50
CA LEU A 135 3.24 -25.37 19.30
C LEU A 135 2.39 -24.26 19.92
N GLN A 136 2.92 -23.62 20.93
CA GLN A 136 2.29 -22.49 21.61
C GLN A 136 2.86 -21.15 21.16
N GLN A 137 4.12 -21.15 20.75
CA GLN A 137 4.87 -19.94 20.38
C GLN A 137 5.93 -20.28 19.33
N LEU A 138 6.40 -19.24 18.63
CA LEU A 138 7.40 -19.42 17.57
C LEU A 138 8.75 -19.94 18.10
N SER A 139 9.10 -19.63 19.34
CA SER A 139 10.34 -20.08 19.99
C SER A 139 10.36 -21.59 20.30
N ASP A 140 9.28 -22.32 20.09
CA ASP A 140 9.25 -23.78 20.23
C ASP A 140 9.84 -24.49 18.99
N LEU A 141 10.01 -23.77 17.86
CA LEU A 141 10.46 -24.33 16.59
C LEU A 141 11.95 -24.78 16.57
N PRO A 142 12.91 -24.07 17.21
CA PRO A 142 14.33 -24.45 17.15
C PRO A 142 14.64 -25.86 17.66
N GLY A 143 13.90 -26.34 18.67
CA GLY A 143 14.03 -27.67 19.25
C GLY A 143 13.42 -28.80 18.42
N SER A 144 12.87 -28.52 17.24
CA SER A 144 12.16 -29.46 16.39
C SER A 144 12.76 -29.52 14.98
N ASP A 145 12.34 -30.52 14.20
CA ASP A 145 12.66 -30.63 12.76
C ASP A 145 11.71 -29.79 11.88
N PHE A 146 10.98 -28.85 12.46
CA PHE A 146 10.01 -28.02 11.74
C PHE A 146 10.67 -27.13 10.69
N ARG A 147 10.24 -27.27 9.45
CA ARG A 147 10.74 -26.52 8.31
C ARG A 147 9.84 -25.33 8.03
N LEU A 148 10.29 -24.16 8.45
CA LEU A 148 9.56 -22.90 8.27
C LEU A 148 9.84 -22.33 6.89
N GLY A 149 8.80 -21.86 6.20
CA GLY A 149 8.90 -21.00 5.02
C GLY A 149 8.62 -19.55 5.37
N ALA A 150 9.30 -18.62 4.71
CA ALA A 150 9.11 -17.17 4.88
C ALA A 150 9.24 -16.41 3.56
N GLN A 151 8.52 -15.29 3.43
CA GLN A 151 8.72 -14.40 2.29
C GLN A 151 10.00 -13.57 2.46
N ILE A 152 10.68 -13.33 1.34
CA ILE A 152 11.90 -12.51 1.30
C ILE A 152 11.56 -11.08 1.74
N ASP A 153 12.38 -10.52 2.65
CA ASP A 153 12.31 -9.15 3.19
C ASP A 153 10.99 -8.76 3.86
N VAL A 154 10.11 -9.74 4.15
CA VAL A 154 8.93 -9.50 4.98
C VAL A 154 9.31 -9.55 6.46
N SER A 155 8.81 -8.58 7.22
CA SER A 155 8.97 -8.57 8.68
C SER A 155 7.73 -9.13 9.35
N TYR A 156 7.93 -10.19 10.12
CA TYR A 156 6.85 -10.81 10.89
C TYR A 156 6.87 -10.44 12.38
N GLY A 157 7.62 -9.40 12.77
CA GLY A 157 7.69 -8.92 14.14
C GLY A 157 8.84 -9.49 14.96
N GLU A 158 8.86 -9.12 16.26
CA GLU A 158 9.96 -9.43 17.19
C GLU A 158 10.20 -10.92 17.38
N PRO A 159 9.17 -11.77 17.61
CA PRO A 159 9.40 -13.21 17.81
C PRO A 159 10.10 -13.87 16.61
N TYR A 160 9.76 -13.44 15.38
CA TYR A 160 10.45 -13.95 14.19
C TYR A 160 11.90 -13.45 14.11
N ARG A 161 12.16 -12.19 14.48
CA ARG A 161 13.52 -11.64 14.52
C ARG A 161 14.40 -12.40 15.50
N GLN A 162 13.88 -12.74 16.66
CA GLN A 162 14.58 -13.54 17.67
C GLN A 162 14.85 -14.96 17.17
N LEU A 163 13.89 -15.59 16.53
CA LEU A 163 14.05 -16.90 15.90
C LEU A 163 15.18 -16.89 14.85
N MET A 164 15.24 -15.84 14.02
CA MET A 164 16.26 -15.69 12.96
C MET A 164 17.62 -15.24 13.50
N ALA A 165 17.75 -14.89 14.77
CA ALA A 165 19.02 -14.63 15.43
C ALA A 165 19.78 -15.92 15.79
N ASP A 166 19.12 -17.08 15.78
CA ASP A 166 19.74 -18.39 15.87
C ASP A 166 20.24 -18.82 14.47
N PRO A 167 21.56 -18.85 14.21
CA PRO A 167 22.11 -19.16 12.87
C PRO A 167 21.77 -20.58 12.39
N ASP A 168 21.70 -21.54 13.34
CA ASP A 168 21.42 -22.94 13.01
C ASP A 168 19.96 -23.12 12.58
N TYR A 169 19.04 -22.37 13.19
CA TYR A 169 17.64 -22.37 12.75
C TYR A 169 17.44 -21.54 11.48
N ALA A 170 18.05 -20.36 11.38
CA ALA A 170 17.96 -19.48 10.21
C ALA A 170 18.39 -20.20 8.93
N ALA A 171 19.42 -21.06 9.00
CA ALA A 171 19.88 -21.88 7.87
C ALA A 171 18.84 -22.91 7.39
N ARG A 172 17.82 -23.21 8.19
CA ARG A 172 16.74 -24.17 7.86
C ARG A 172 15.46 -23.51 7.35
N VAL A 173 15.38 -22.16 7.35
CA VAL A 173 14.23 -21.41 6.85
C VAL A 173 14.26 -21.34 5.31
N PHE A 174 13.15 -21.67 4.69
CA PHE A 174 13.00 -21.64 3.24
C PHE A 174 12.44 -20.30 2.79
N PHE A 175 13.24 -19.51 2.09
CA PHE A 175 12.81 -18.20 1.58
C PHE A 175 12.23 -18.28 0.17
N ASN A 176 11.12 -17.59 -0.06
CA ASN A 176 10.50 -17.45 -1.39
C ASN A 176 9.88 -16.05 -1.54
N PRO A 177 10.00 -15.39 -2.70
CA PRO A 177 9.36 -14.10 -2.93
C PRO A 177 7.83 -14.19 -3.02
N SER A 178 7.27 -15.38 -3.33
CA SER A 178 5.85 -15.62 -3.52
C SER A 178 5.25 -16.46 -2.39
N ARG A 179 4.25 -15.91 -1.70
CA ARG A 179 3.48 -16.66 -0.67
C ARG A 179 2.69 -17.80 -1.29
N SER A 180 2.16 -17.64 -2.50
CA SER A 180 1.48 -18.71 -3.23
C SER A 180 2.39 -19.94 -3.44
N ASN A 181 3.67 -19.72 -3.78
CA ASN A 181 4.64 -20.81 -3.89
C ASN A 181 4.88 -21.50 -2.53
N LEU A 182 4.93 -20.73 -1.45
CA LEU A 182 5.08 -21.29 -0.10
C LEU A 182 3.89 -22.18 0.29
N TRP A 183 2.64 -21.79 -0.02
CA TRP A 183 1.47 -22.64 0.19
C TRP A 183 1.60 -23.99 -0.56
N HIS A 184 2.03 -23.97 -1.81
CA HIS A 184 2.28 -25.19 -2.56
C HIS A 184 3.42 -26.02 -1.98
N MET A 185 4.44 -25.40 -1.39
CA MET A 185 5.52 -26.13 -0.72
C MET A 185 5.01 -26.85 0.53
N ILE A 186 4.11 -26.25 1.33
CA ILE A 186 3.44 -26.95 2.44
C ILE A 186 2.64 -28.14 1.91
N ASP A 187 1.83 -27.93 0.89
CA ASP A 187 0.99 -28.97 0.29
C ASP A 187 1.81 -30.17 -0.21
N LYS A 188 2.98 -29.91 -0.79
CA LYS A 188 3.91 -30.95 -1.25
C LYS A 188 4.82 -31.52 -0.15
N GLY A 189 4.67 -31.09 1.09
CA GLY A 189 5.49 -31.57 2.21
C GLY A 189 6.97 -31.14 2.15
N ARG A 190 7.29 -30.09 1.41
CA ARG A 190 8.65 -29.55 1.34
C ARG A 190 8.98 -28.68 2.53
N ILE A 191 7.98 -27.97 3.06
CA ILE A 191 8.02 -27.22 4.33
C ILE A 191 6.80 -27.62 5.16
N ASP A 192 6.81 -27.29 6.44
CA ASP A 192 5.81 -27.70 7.40
C ASP A 192 4.82 -26.60 7.72
N GLY A 193 5.23 -25.33 7.61
CA GLY A 193 4.36 -24.19 7.78
C GLY A 193 5.00 -22.89 7.32
N ILE A 194 4.19 -21.83 7.34
CA ILE A 194 4.59 -20.43 7.05
C ILE A 194 3.94 -19.47 8.01
N ILE A 195 4.55 -18.28 8.13
CA ILE A 195 3.93 -17.14 8.78
C ILE A 195 3.23 -16.32 7.69
N ALA A 196 1.96 -15.96 7.94
CA ALA A 196 1.20 -15.08 7.06
C ALA A 196 0.20 -14.25 7.88
N ASP A 197 -0.26 -13.16 7.31
CA ASP A 197 -1.45 -12.47 7.81
C ASP A 197 -2.65 -13.43 7.85
N GLU A 198 -3.42 -13.38 8.92
CA GLU A 198 -4.51 -14.31 9.18
C GLU A 198 -5.59 -14.27 8.09
N HIS A 199 -6.00 -13.08 7.68
CA HIS A 199 -7.05 -12.90 6.67
C HIS A 199 -6.57 -13.25 5.28
N SER A 200 -5.39 -12.77 4.89
CA SER A 200 -4.78 -13.12 3.61
C SER A 200 -4.52 -14.61 3.50
N GLY A 201 -3.98 -15.22 4.55
CA GLY A 201 -3.70 -16.65 4.55
C GLY A 201 -4.96 -17.50 4.40
N GLN A 202 -6.02 -17.19 5.13
CA GLN A 202 -7.30 -17.90 5.02
C GLN A 202 -7.93 -17.74 3.63
N TYR A 203 -7.94 -16.51 3.10
CA TYR A 203 -8.44 -16.23 1.76
C TYR A 203 -7.68 -17.02 0.70
N GLU A 204 -6.35 -16.94 0.69
CA GLU A 204 -5.52 -17.64 -0.31
C GLU A 204 -5.68 -19.16 -0.25
N LEU A 205 -5.75 -19.74 0.96
CA LEU A 205 -5.98 -21.16 1.13
C LEU A 205 -7.34 -21.62 0.57
N GLN A 206 -8.37 -20.81 0.66
CA GLN A 206 -9.67 -21.07 0.04
C GLN A 206 -9.56 -21.02 -1.48
N GLN A 207 -8.97 -19.98 -2.05
CA GLN A 207 -8.78 -19.81 -3.49
C GLN A 207 -7.95 -20.95 -4.13
N LEU A 208 -6.92 -21.40 -3.41
CA LEU A 208 -6.05 -22.49 -3.85
C LEU A 208 -6.65 -23.91 -3.60
N GLY A 209 -7.80 -24.00 -2.95
CA GLY A 209 -8.39 -25.29 -2.55
C GLY A 209 -7.56 -26.05 -1.50
N LEU A 210 -6.74 -25.34 -0.72
CA LEU A 210 -5.84 -25.91 0.27
C LEU A 210 -6.37 -25.87 1.71
N ALA A 211 -7.48 -25.19 1.98
CA ALA A 211 -8.05 -24.99 3.32
C ALA A 211 -8.36 -26.28 4.10
N LYS A 212 -8.54 -27.42 3.39
CA LYS A 212 -8.73 -28.74 4.03
C LYS A 212 -7.41 -29.40 4.46
N ARG A 213 -6.26 -28.95 3.95
CA ARG A 213 -4.95 -29.57 4.14
C ARG A 213 -4.00 -28.71 4.97
N ILE A 214 -4.22 -27.40 4.99
CA ILE A 214 -3.44 -26.40 5.71
C ILE A 214 -4.41 -25.61 6.59
N GLU A 215 -4.02 -25.35 7.82
CA GLU A 215 -4.86 -24.62 8.77
C GLU A 215 -4.06 -23.60 9.60
N PRO A 216 -4.72 -22.52 10.06
CA PRO A 216 -4.13 -21.61 11.02
C PRO A 216 -3.91 -22.30 12.36
N THR A 217 -2.86 -21.91 13.07
CA THR A 217 -2.63 -22.31 14.46
C THR A 217 -3.02 -21.19 15.43
N GLY A 218 -2.96 -21.47 16.75
CA GLY A 218 -3.08 -20.45 17.78
C GLY A 218 -1.82 -19.60 17.98
N VAL A 219 -0.73 -19.86 17.23
CA VAL A 219 0.55 -19.15 17.38
C VAL A 219 0.47 -17.80 16.71
N VAL A 220 0.28 -16.74 17.49
CA VAL A 220 0.35 -15.35 17.03
C VAL A 220 1.81 -14.90 17.06
N VAL A 221 2.35 -14.57 15.90
CA VAL A 221 3.74 -14.11 15.75
C VAL A 221 3.84 -12.61 15.97
N SER A 222 2.90 -11.85 15.43
CA SER A 222 2.77 -10.41 15.69
C SER A 222 1.33 -9.95 15.50
N ALA A 223 1.01 -8.83 16.15
CA ALA A 223 -0.27 -8.13 16.01
C ALA A 223 0.01 -6.62 15.93
N GLU A 224 0.89 -6.24 15.01
CA GLU A 224 1.29 -4.86 14.82
C GLU A 224 0.44 -4.22 13.72
N SER A 225 0.11 -2.95 13.91
CA SER A 225 -0.57 -2.19 12.85
C SER A 225 0.43 -1.80 11.77
N ALA A 226 0.11 -2.16 10.53
CA ALA A 226 0.83 -1.67 9.39
C ALA A 226 0.51 -0.20 9.13
N GLU A 227 1.47 0.53 8.59
CA GLU A 227 1.38 1.92 8.22
C GLU A 227 1.52 2.08 6.69
N VAL A 228 1.30 3.29 6.22
CA VAL A 228 1.64 3.66 4.84
C VAL A 228 3.00 4.35 4.85
N ALA A 229 3.95 3.81 4.08
CA ALA A 229 5.28 4.38 3.92
C ALA A 229 5.36 5.25 2.66
N PHE A 230 6.07 6.38 2.76
CA PHE A 230 6.24 7.37 1.70
C PHE A 230 7.71 7.63 1.44
N SER A 231 8.12 7.69 0.18
CA SER A 231 9.50 8.01 -0.16
C SER A 231 9.89 9.42 0.27
N LYS A 232 10.94 9.56 1.07
CA LYS A 232 11.52 10.88 1.44
C LYS A 232 12.12 11.63 0.25
N ARG A 233 12.34 10.97 -0.88
CA ARG A 233 12.86 11.60 -2.10
C ARG A 233 11.80 12.36 -2.88
N THR A 234 10.54 11.97 -2.73
CA THR A 234 9.43 12.50 -3.54
C THR A 234 8.30 13.10 -2.70
N GLN A 235 8.30 12.85 -1.38
CA GLN A 235 7.29 13.36 -0.47
C GLN A 235 7.96 14.14 0.68
N ASP A 236 7.31 15.22 1.08
CA ASP A 236 7.67 15.96 2.29
C ASP A 236 6.80 15.53 3.49
N GLU A 237 7.23 15.93 4.68
CA GLU A 237 6.55 15.59 5.93
C GLU A 237 5.15 16.22 6.03
N ASP A 238 4.96 17.40 5.42
CA ASP A 238 3.68 18.10 5.42
C ASP A 238 2.63 17.36 4.59
N PHE A 239 3.03 16.82 3.45
CA PHE A 239 2.16 15.96 2.66
C PHE A 239 1.75 14.70 3.45
N VAL A 240 2.72 14.02 4.06
CA VAL A 240 2.45 12.81 4.85
C VAL A 240 1.55 13.10 6.05
N ARG A 241 1.72 14.24 6.71
CA ARG A 241 0.83 14.66 7.81
C ARG A 241 -0.60 14.89 7.34
N ARG A 242 -0.82 15.58 6.21
CA ARG A 242 -2.16 15.78 5.63
C ARG A 242 -2.78 14.44 5.21
N TYR A 243 -1.97 13.56 4.62
CA TYR A 243 -2.39 12.22 4.27
C TYR A 243 -2.86 11.43 5.50
N ALA A 244 -2.07 11.42 6.58
CA ALA A 244 -2.41 10.74 7.83
C ALA A 244 -3.71 11.27 8.46
N GLN A 245 -3.94 12.58 8.41
CA GLN A 245 -5.18 13.19 8.89
C GLN A 245 -6.39 12.76 8.07
N THR A 246 -6.27 12.77 6.74
CA THR A 246 -7.35 12.33 5.84
C THR A 246 -7.64 10.84 6.02
N LEU A 247 -6.60 10.00 6.13
CA LEU A 247 -6.76 8.57 6.39
C LEU A 247 -7.47 8.31 7.72
N LYS A 248 -7.06 9.02 8.77
CA LYS A 248 -7.68 8.90 10.09
C LYS A 248 -9.17 9.24 10.04
N GLN A 249 -9.54 10.31 9.35
CA GLN A 249 -10.96 10.69 9.19
C GLN A 249 -11.76 9.62 8.46
N LEU A 250 -11.22 9.04 7.37
CA LEU A 250 -11.89 7.95 6.65
C LEU A 250 -12.12 6.72 7.54
N VAL A 251 -11.16 6.37 8.39
CA VAL A 251 -11.28 5.24 9.33
C VAL A 251 -12.30 5.56 10.43
N GLU A 252 -12.29 6.76 10.97
CA GLU A 252 -13.28 7.22 11.97
C GLU A 252 -14.71 7.20 11.39
N ASP A 253 -14.87 7.55 10.11
CA ASP A 253 -16.12 7.48 9.37
C ASP A 253 -16.53 6.03 9.02
N GLY A 254 -15.68 5.04 9.24
CA GLY A 254 -15.94 3.62 9.01
C GLY A 254 -15.74 3.16 7.57
N GLU A 255 -15.07 3.94 6.75
CA GLU A 255 -14.85 3.64 5.34
C GLU A 255 -13.95 2.40 5.16
N ASP A 256 -12.96 2.20 6.02
CA ASP A 256 -12.12 1.00 6.06
C ASP A 256 -12.96 -0.28 6.22
N ARG A 257 -13.92 -0.27 7.13
CA ARG A 257 -14.83 -1.41 7.35
C ARG A 257 -15.76 -1.64 6.17
N ARG A 258 -16.28 -0.56 5.58
CA ARG A 258 -17.15 -0.63 4.40
C ARG A 258 -16.40 -1.25 3.21
N ILE A 259 -15.18 -0.80 2.96
CA ILE A 259 -14.32 -1.34 1.89
C ILE A 259 -13.99 -2.82 2.18
N LEU A 260 -13.54 -3.14 3.38
CA LEU A 260 -13.18 -4.52 3.73
C LEU A 260 -14.38 -5.47 3.56
N GLN A 261 -15.56 -5.10 4.04
CA GLN A 261 -16.77 -5.90 3.88
C GLN A 261 -17.10 -6.19 2.41
N HIS A 262 -16.86 -5.24 1.51
CA HIS A 262 -17.07 -5.46 0.08
C HIS A 262 -16.23 -6.64 -0.46
N TYR A 263 -15.02 -6.84 0.06
CA TYR A 263 -14.10 -7.88 -0.42
C TYR A 263 -14.22 -9.23 0.31
N VAL A 264 -14.69 -9.24 1.56
CA VAL A 264 -14.80 -10.50 2.34
C VAL A 264 -16.20 -11.10 2.36
N SER A 265 -17.23 -10.38 1.89
CA SER A 265 -18.62 -10.84 1.88
C SER A 265 -19.05 -11.46 0.55
N ASN A 266 -18.19 -11.48 -0.45
CA ASN A 266 -18.35 -12.11 -1.75
C ASN A 266 -17.44 -13.34 -1.83
#